data_dcdf5d149654835946a74ddaf59716a0
#
_entry.id   dcdf5d149654835946a74ddaf59716a0
#
_cell.length_a   1.000
_cell.length_b   1.000
_cell.length_c   1.000
_cell.angle_alpha   90.00
_cell.angle_beta   90.00
_cell.angle_gamma   90.00
#
_symmetry.space_group_name_H-M   'P 1'
#
loop_
_entity.id
_entity.type
_entity.pdbx_description
1 polymer ?
#
loop_
_entity_poly.entity_id
_entity_poly.type
_entity_poly.pdbx_seq_one_letter_code
_entity_poly.pdbx_strand_id
1 'polypeptide(L)'
;MDVILFADRKGQELLPLTDETCVPLLPLAGKMVIEHTLEALVEADLRQAHIILSPYAEQVKEVLGNGERWGMRLTFSTSRGEESPMQELTRLQQPPVPPFLILRGDIIRSGQIKVFLEQAETITAPCVHALFGAENAYMSLCRDSLHADLDSLSWTHSTLKLSPKTTVDLNGVVARLDSLVAFHQTNLDAAAGRLPTLLIPGRQTALGLTQGRNTEAYPQNLKQGIALIGSNCHLHPSVELSGEVVIADNVIIDRRVNIESSVILPHTYIGELVELRNAIVRGNDLIRVDNGAILKISDTFLLADLKTSSINKGLGAVSNRVAGLLLLLLSLPLWVLALFLSLLQNPAKPFCTYRLRGNKIELNEFGMPQRTEFPAREWNVSAPVLRYLPRILAVISGDLSLVGTLPVSLETAAQRTEEWEKLADQAPAGLIGPTQLHVPVDAPEEEKLMSDSFYAAHFNVKHDLLYLLQSLQALISRKAWFC
;
A
#
# COMPACT_ATOMS: atom_id res chain seq x y z
N MET A 1 36.59 6.32 0.98
CA MET A 1 36.23 7.20 -0.15
C MET A 1 34.81 7.66 0.07
N ASP A 2 34.54 8.96 -0.07
CA ASP A 2 33.20 9.51 0.07
C ASP A 2 32.33 9.15 -1.13
N VAL A 3 31.06 8.93 -0.89
CA VAL A 3 30.08 8.64 -1.95
C VAL A 3 28.95 9.66 -1.85
N ILE A 4 28.64 10.32 -2.95
CA ILE A 4 27.50 11.22 -3.10
C ILE A 4 26.47 10.57 -4.01
N LEU A 5 25.25 10.41 -3.50
CA LEU A 5 24.17 9.75 -4.19
C LEU A 5 23.04 10.75 -4.47
N PHE A 6 22.79 11.09 -5.73
CA PHE A 6 21.65 11.89 -6.13
C PHE A 6 20.39 11.05 -6.21
N ALA A 7 19.38 11.44 -5.47
CA ALA A 7 18.04 10.82 -5.44
C ALA A 7 16.96 11.92 -5.41
N ASP A 8 17.15 12.95 -6.24
CA ASP A 8 16.44 14.22 -6.18
C ASP A 8 15.42 14.42 -7.33
N ARG A 9 15.15 13.37 -8.11
CA ARG A 9 14.19 13.39 -9.22
C ARG A 9 12.76 13.56 -8.76
N LYS A 10 12.01 14.45 -9.41
CA LYS A 10 10.59 14.68 -9.14
C LYS A 10 9.69 13.55 -9.66
N GLY A 11 10.11 12.89 -10.75
CA GLY A 11 9.42 11.74 -11.30
C GLY A 11 8.06 12.06 -11.94
N GLN A 12 7.86 13.27 -12.45
CA GLN A 12 6.60 13.67 -13.09
C GLN A 12 6.24 12.80 -14.29
N GLU A 13 7.25 12.28 -14.98
CA GLU A 13 7.12 11.35 -16.11
C GLU A 13 6.60 9.96 -15.73
N LEU A 14 6.57 9.65 -14.43
CA LEU A 14 6.08 8.39 -13.89
C LEU A 14 4.72 8.51 -13.20
N LEU A 15 4.05 9.65 -13.30
CA LEU A 15 2.69 9.76 -12.78
C LEU A 15 1.76 8.72 -13.43
N PRO A 16 0.85 8.10 -12.66
CA PRO A 16 0.50 8.37 -11.26
C PRO A 16 1.36 7.66 -10.21
N LEU A 17 2.37 6.87 -10.58
CA LEU A 17 3.16 6.08 -9.61
C LEU A 17 3.86 6.95 -8.56
N THR A 18 4.20 8.18 -8.92
CA THR A 18 4.95 9.15 -8.10
C THR A 18 4.08 10.26 -7.49
N ASP A 19 2.75 10.12 -7.49
CA ASP A 19 1.86 11.12 -6.87
C ASP A 19 1.96 11.16 -5.34
N GLU A 20 2.26 10.03 -4.69
CA GLU A 20 2.38 9.89 -3.23
C GLU A 20 3.78 9.47 -2.76
N THR A 21 4.71 9.25 -3.69
CA THR A 21 6.06 8.77 -3.39
C THR A 21 7.08 9.33 -4.38
N CYS A 22 8.37 9.09 -4.17
CA CYS A 22 9.43 9.49 -5.08
C CYS A 22 10.01 8.30 -5.85
N VAL A 23 10.71 8.58 -6.96
CA VAL A 23 11.31 7.55 -7.80
C VAL A 23 12.24 6.59 -7.04
N PRO A 24 13.11 7.05 -6.11
CA PRO A 24 13.94 6.16 -5.31
C PRO A 24 13.20 5.09 -4.50
N LEU A 25 11.96 5.36 -4.11
CA LEU A 25 11.13 4.45 -3.32
C LEU A 25 10.19 3.58 -4.18
N LEU A 26 10.16 3.76 -5.49
CA LEU A 26 9.34 2.89 -6.34
C LEU A 26 9.83 1.43 -6.24
N PRO A 27 8.91 0.47 -6.12
CA PRO A 27 9.26 -0.93 -6.08
C PRO A 27 9.69 -1.43 -7.46
N LEU A 28 10.85 -2.06 -7.52
CA LEU A 28 11.38 -2.69 -8.72
C LEU A 28 11.91 -4.07 -8.38
N ALA A 29 11.32 -5.09 -8.98
CA ALA A 29 11.71 -6.50 -8.81
C ALA A 29 11.87 -6.91 -7.32
N GLY A 30 10.93 -6.48 -6.48
CA GLY A 30 10.86 -6.87 -5.06
C GLY A 30 11.71 -6.02 -4.10
N LYS A 31 12.35 -4.94 -4.56
CA LYS A 31 13.08 -3.96 -3.76
C LYS A 31 12.79 -2.54 -4.23
N MET A 32 13.17 -1.54 -3.46
CA MET A 32 13.10 -0.15 -3.92
C MET A 32 14.24 0.17 -4.88
N VAL A 33 14.02 1.09 -5.82
CA VAL A 33 15.03 1.51 -6.81
C VAL A 33 16.35 1.87 -6.15
N ILE A 34 16.34 2.66 -5.07
CA ILE A 34 17.57 3.10 -4.38
C ILE A 34 18.30 1.93 -3.71
N GLU A 35 17.60 0.89 -3.24
CA GLU A 35 18.21 -0.26 -2.57
C GLU A 35 19.19 -1.00 -3.49
N HIS A 36 18.87 -1.12 -4.79
CA HIS A 36 19.77 -1.73 -5.76
C HIS A 36 21.10 -0.98 -5.86
N THR A 37 21.07 0.35 -5.80
CA THR A 37 22.31 1.15 -5.79
C THR A 37 23.07 1.02 -4.48
N LEU A 38 22.40 0.99 -3.32
CA LEU A 38 23.04 0.78 -2.03
C LEU A 38 23.74 -0.59 -1.95
N GLU A 39 23.10 -1.64 -2.44
CA GLU A 39 23.68 -2.98 -2.50
C GLU A 39 24.92 -3.03 -3.40
N ALA A 40 24.89 -2.37 -4.55
CA ALA A 40 26.03 -2.26 -5.45
C ALA A 40 27.20 -1.49 -4.80
N LEU A 41 26.92 -0.47 -3.98
CA LEU A 41 27.96 0.22 -3.18
C LEU A 41 28.55 -0.70 -2.12
N VAL A 42 27.72 -1.48 -1.44
CA VAL A 42 28.17 -2.47 -0.45
C VAL A 42 29.06 -3.54 -1.08
N GLU A 43 28.73 -4.02 -2.27
CA GLU A 43 29.54 -4.97 -3.05
C GLU A 43 30.92 -4.38 -3.41
N ALA A 44 30.98 -3.07 -3.67
CA ALA A 44 32.22 -2.34 -3.92
C ALA A 44 32.98 -1.94 -2.62
N ASP A 45 32.54 -2.43 -1.47
CA ASP A 45 33.08 -2.12 -0.13
C ASP A 45 33.00 -0.63 0.25
N LEU A 46 32.04 0.09 -0.29
CA LEU A 46 31.76 1.48 0.05
C LEU A 46 30.69 1.53 1.13
N ARG A 47 31.08 1.89 2.36
CA ARG A 47 30.24 1.79 3.56
C ARG A 47 29.67 3.12 4.03
N GLN A 48 29.94 4.20 3.31
CA GLN A 48 29.46 5.53 3.65
C GLN A 48 28.90 6.20 2.40
N ALA A 49 27.70 6.79 2.52
CA ALA A 49 27.13 7.55 1.43
C ALA A 49 26.35 8.76 1.97
N HIS A 50 26.49 9.87 1.27
CA HIS A 50 25.67 11.05 1.47
C HIS A 50 24.61 11.12 0.37
N ILE A 51 23.33 11.13 0.76
CA ILE A 51 22.20 11.06 -0.17
C ILE A 51 21.54 12.42 -0.27
N ILE A 52 21.46 12.96 -1.48
CA ILE A 52 20.79 14.22 -1.80
C ILE A 52 19.37 13.88 -2.24
N LEU A 53 18.41 14.35 -1.46
CA LEU A 53 16.98 14.02 -1.61
C LEU A 53 16.18 15.25 -2.08
N SER A 54 15.08 15.03 -2.76
CA SER A 54 14.10 16.03 -3.11
C SER A 54 12.70 15.56 -2.63
N PRO A 55 11.62 15.68 -3.37
CA PRO A 55 10.28 15.47 -2.83
C PRO A 55 10.23 14.20 -1.95
N TYR A 56 9.43 14.25 -0.90
CA TYR A 56 9.28 13.12 0.04
C TYR A 56 10.53 12.70 0.80
N ALA A 57 11.49 13.63 1.03
CA ALA A 57 12.75 13.36 1.71
C ALA A 57 12.56 12.65 3.06
N GLU A 58 11.54 13.00 3.83
CA GLU A 58 11.25 12.37 5.11
C GLU A 58 10.83 10.90 4.96
N GLN A 59 10.05 10.55 3.93
CA GLN A 59 9.70 9.16 3.64
C GLN A 59 10.95 8.33 3.31
N VAL A 60 11.87 8.88 2.52
CA VAL A 60 13.13 8.19 2.19
C VAL A 60 13.98 7.98 3.42
N LYS A 61 14.12 9.00 4.29
CA LYS A 61 14.86 8.90 5.55
C LYS A 61 14.26 7.86 6.49
N GLU A 62 12.92 7.82 6.60
CA GLU A 62 12.21 6.85 7.43
C GLU A 62 12.47 5.41 6.96
N VAL A 63 12.44 5.19 5.66
CA VAL A 63 12.64 3.87 5.06
C VAL A 63 14.08 3.40 5.12
N LEU A 64 15.04 4.28 4.81
CA LEU A 64 16.46 3.93 4.77
C LEU A 64 17.12 3.97 6.16
N GLY A 65 16.55 4.75 7.09
CA GLY A 65 17.13 4.98 8.39
C GLY A 65 18.58 5.51 8.29
N ASN A 66 19.46 5.04 9.15
CA ASN A 66 20.89 5.38 9.15
C ASN A 66 21.74 4.43 8.28
N GLY A 67 21.12 3.47 7.57
CA GLY A 67 21.79 2.51 6.70
C GLY A 67 22.27 1.22 7.37
N GLU A 68 21.95 1.00 8.64
CA GLU A 68 22.37 -0.21 9.39
C GLU A 68 21.97 -1.52 8.70
N ARG A 69 20.80 -1.53 8.03
CA ARG A 69 20.32 -2.70 7.28
C ARG A 69 21.31 -3.19 6.22
N TRP A 70 22.11 -2.29 5.63
CA TRP A 70 23.13 -2.60 4.62
C TRP A 70 24.54 -2.60 5.20
N GLY A 71 24.70 -2.39 6.51
CA GLY A 71 26.00 -2.18 7.12
C GLY A 71 26.69 -0.90 6.63
N MET A 72 25.91 0.10 6.27
CA MET A 72 26.36 1.41 5.77
C MET A 72 26.07 2.51 6.79
N ARG A 73 26.75 3.64 6.62
CA ARG A 73 26.45 4.90 7.28
C ARG A 73 25.91 5.88 6.26
N LEU A 74 24.61 6.19 6.37
CA LEU A 74 23.93 7.11 5.48
C LEU A 74 23.75 8.47 6.14
N THR A 75 24.01 9.53 5.38
CA THR A 75 23.72 10.91 5.75
C THR A 75 22.90 11.55 4.66
N PHE A 76 22.08 12.56 5.00
CA PHE A 76 21.10 13.10 4.09
C PHE A 76 21.17 14.62 4.01
N SER A 77 20.98 15.16 2.81
CA SER A 77 20.66 16.55 2.57
C SER A 77 19.45 16.68 1.65
N THR A 78 18.84 17.87 1.62
CA THR A 78 17.67 18.13 0.77
C THR A 78 18.02 19.11 -0.31
N SER A 79 17.64 18.80 -1.55
CA SER A 79 17.70 19.62 -2.75
C SER A 79 16.32 20.21 -3.06
N ARG A 80 16.28 21.24 -3.90
CA ARG A 80 15.03 21.77 -4.47
C ARG A 80 14.48 20.92 -5.62
N GLY A 81 15.22 19.89 -6.00
CA GLY A 81 14.90 18.92 -7.04
C GLY A 81 15.44 19.28 -8.41
N GLU A 82 16.18 18.34 -8.99
CA GLU A 82 16.73 18.41 -10.34
C GLU A 82 17.63 19.63 -10.61
N GLU A 83 18.25 20.17 -9.56
CA GLU A 83 19.23 21.24 -9.69
C GLU A 83 20.55 20.70 -10.28
N SER A 84 21.41 21.60 -10.76
CA SER A 84 22.74 21.21 -11.27
C SER A 84 23.54 20.50 -10.18
N PRO A 85 24.14 19.32 -10.44
CA PRO A 85 24.93 18.58 -9.47
C PRO A 85 26.03 19.42 -8.82
N MET A 86 26.65 20.34 -9.56
CA MET A 86 27.67 21.24 -9.05
C MET A 86 27.11 22.23 -8.02
N GLN A 87 25.91 22.76 -8.24
CA GLN A 87 25.26 23.68 -7.31
C GLN A 87 24.92 22.97 -5.99
N GLU A 88 24.45 21.74 -6.06
CA GLU A 88 24.14 20.93 -4.88
C GLU A 88 25.41 20.61 -4.07
N LEU A 89 26.51 20.22 -4.73
CA LEU A 89 27.77 19.98 -4.04
C LEU A 89 28.30 21.21 -3.30
N THR A 90 28.12 22.42 -3.87
CA THR A 90 28.57 23.67 -3.23
C THR A 90 27.73 24.04 -2.00
N ARG A 91 26.52 23.53 -1.87
CA ARG A 91 25.62 23.76 -0.72
C ARG A 91 25.82 22.77 0.41
N LEU A 92 26.56 21.71 0.19
CA LEU A 92 26.83 20.72 1.25
C LEU A 92 27.59 21.37 2.40
N GLN A 93 27.12 21.16 3.63
CA GLN A 93 27.81 21.64 4.84
C GLN A 93 29.21 21.10 4.97
N GLN A 94 29.41 19.87 4.50
CA GLN A 94 30.72 19.22 4.44
C GLN A 94 30.95 18.77 2.98
N PRO A 95 31.79 19.50 2.23
CA PRO A 95 32.12 19.09 0.87
C PRO A 95 32.87 17.75 0.89
N PRO A 96 32.64 16.88 -0.11
CA PRO A 96 33.30 15.58 -0.17
C PRO A 96 34.81 15.77 -0.39
N VAL A 97 35.58 14.90 0.24
CA VAL A 97 37.05 14.89 0.13
C VAL A 97 37.46 14.11 -1.11
N PRO A 98 38.16 14.71 -2.07
CA PRO A 98 38.69 13.98 -3.23
C PRO A 98 39.69 12.89 -2.88
N PRO A 99 39.68 11.72 -3.53
CA PRO A 99 38.76 11.31 -4.55
C PRO A 99 37.42 10.86 -3.95
N PHE A 100 36.32 11.25 -4.60
CA PHE A 100 34.97 10.82 -4.21
C PHE A 100 34.18 10.27 -5.41
N LEU A 101 33.29 9.32 -5.14
CA LEU A 101 32.38 8.76 -6.10
C LEU A 101 31.04 9.54 -6.07
N ILE A 102 30.53 9.88 -7.24
CA ILE A 102 29.25 10.55 -7.38
C ILE A 102 28.39 9.76 -8.37
N LEU A 103 27.13 9.50 -8.00
CA LEU A 103 26.22 8.71 -8.85
C LEU A 103 24.75 9.05 -8.57
N ARG A 104 23.86 8.65 -9.48
CA ARG A 104 22.41 8.73 -9.25
C ARG A 104 21.88 7.45 -8.62
N GLY A 105 20.98 7.59 -7.63
CA GLY A 105 20.31 6.50 -6.92
C GLY A 105 18.85 6.29 -7.33
N ASP A 106 18.39 7.05 -8.31
CA ASP A 106 17.02 7.03 -8.85
C ASP A 106 16.94 6.41 -10.25
N ILE A 107 17.95 5.64 -10.62
CA ILE A 107 18.03 4.84 -11.85
C ILE A 107 18.52 3.43 -11.54
N ILE A 108 18.30 2.50 -12.43
CA ILE A 108 18.80 1.14 -12.33
C ILE A 108 20.05 0.96 -13.17
N ARG A 109 21.09 0.39 -12.59
CA ARG A 109 22.34 0.01 -13.26
C ARG A 109 22.62 -1.46 -13.03
N SER A 110 22.91 -2.18 -14.11
CA SER A 110 23.42 -3.53 -14.08
C SER A 110 24.90 -3.49 -14.44
N GLY A 111 25.74 -3.10 -13.50
CA GLY A 111 27.19 -3.00 -13.69
C GLY A 111 27.91 -2.92 -12.36
N GLN A 112 29.16 -3.42 -12.31
CA GLN A 112 29.94 -3.49 -11.08
C GLN A 112 30.66 -2.18 -10.82
N ILE A 113 30.30 -1.47 -9.76
CA ILE A 113 30.95 -0.23 -9.32
C ILE A 113 32.44 -0.47 -9.02
N LYS A 114 32.79 -1.63 -8.46
CA LYS A 114 34.16 -2.01 -8.19
C LYS A 114 35.05 -2.02 -9.44
N VAL A 115 34.57 -2.62 -10.52
CA VAL A 115 35.28 -2.67 -11.81
C VAL A 115 35.47 -1.26 -12.38
N PHE A 116 34.46 -0.40 -12.24
CA PHE A 116 34.59 1.00 -12.63
C PHE A 116 35.72 1.69 -11.86
N LEU A 117 35.77 1.55 -10.54
CA LEU A 117 36.75 2.20 -9.72
C LEU A 117 38.19 1.73 -10.08
N GLU A 118 38.40 0.41 -10.26
CA GLU A 118 39.67 -0.16 -10.64
C GLU A 118 40.18 0.36 -12.00
N GLN A 119 39.29 0.47 -13.00
CA GLN A 119 39.63 1.01 -14.30
C GLN A 119 39.80 2.53 -14.29
N ALA A 120 38.98 3.24 -13.56
CA ALA A 120 39.06 4.69 -13.41
C ALA A 120 40.41 5.13 -12.75
N GLU A 121 40.97 4.32 -11.90
CA GLU A 121 42.27 4.60 -11.27
C GLU A 121 43.42 4.72 -12.29
N THR A 122 43.32 4.07 -13.43
CA THR A 122 44.32 4.13 -14.52
C THR A 122 44.28 5.44 -15.33
N ILE A 123 43.19 6.21 -15.21
CA ILE A 123 43.00 7.45 -15.96
C ILE A 123 43.31 8.65 -15.08
N THR A 124 44.20 9.55 -15.52
CA THR A 124 44.65 10.73 -14.75
C THR A 124 43.77 11.98 -14.94
N ALA A 125 42.50 11.82 -15.38
CA ALA A 125 41.60 12.93 -15.54
C ALA A 125 41.03 13.43 -14.19
N PRO A 126 40.67 14.74 -14.07
CA PRO A 126 40.05 15.29 -12.85
C PRO A 126 38.70 14.70 -12.54
N CYS A 127 37.95 14.27 -13.55
CA CYS A 127 36.72 13.52 -13.43
C CYS A 127 36.69 12.40 -14.48
N VAL A 128 36.31 11.18 -14.06
CA VAL A 128 36.19 10.01 -14.92
C VAL A 128 34.76 9.52 -14.89
N HIS A 129 34.14 9.34 -16.05
CA HIS A 129 32.73 8.96 -16.19
C HIS A 129 32.58 7.52 -16.62
N ALA A 130 31.58 6.83 -16.11
CA ALA A 130 31.23 5.48 -16.53
C ALA A 130 30.25 5.52 -17.72
N LEU A 131 30.50 4.65 -18.69
CA LEU A 131 29.59 4.38 -19.81
C LEU A 131 29.25 2.88 -19.83
N PHE A 132 28.08 2.54 -20.35
CA PHE A 132 27.72 1.19 -20.76
C PHE A 132 27.48 1.21 -22.28
N GLY A 133 28.52 0.86 -23.05
CA GLY A 133 28.53 1.09 -24.50
C GLY A 133 28.47 2.60 -24.80
N ALA A 134 27.39 3.03 -25.47
CA ALA A 134 27.21 4.46 -25.79
C ALA A 134 26.37 5.22 -24.75
N GLU A 135 25.85 4.54 -23.74
CA GLU A 135 24.95 5.14 -22.77
C GLU A 135 25.67 5.59 -21.49
N ASN A 136 25.23 6.71 -20.97
CA ASN A 136 25.76 7.25 -19.71
C ASN A 136 25.28 6.39 -18.52
N ALA A 137 26.23 5.89 -17.73
CA ALA A 137 25.93 5.13 -16.52
C ALA A 137 25.54 6.02 -15.31
N TYR A 138 25.57 7.35 -15.47
CA TYR A 138 25.29 8.32 -14.39
C TYR A 138 26.11 8.04 -13.13
N MET A 139 27.40 7.78 -13.34
CA MET A 139 28.36 7.49 -12.28
C MET A 139 29.70 8.08 -12.68
N SER A 140 30.36 8.78 -11.74
CA SER A 140 31.63 9.48 -12.00
C SER A 140 32.54 9.44 -10.77
N LEU A 141 33.84 9.25 -11.01
CA LEU A 141 34.88 9.38 -10.00
C LEU A 141 35.55 10.75 -10.14
N CYS A 142 35.45 11.60 -9.12
CA CYS A 142 36.00 12.95 -9.10
C CYS A 142 37.24 13.01 -8.22
N ARG A 143 38.35 13.53 -8.77
CA ARG A 143 39.61 13.77 -8.08
C ARG A 143 39.85 15.25 -7.77
N ASP A 144 39.08 16.12 -8.39
CA ASP A 144 39.10 17.56 -8.16
C ASP A 144 37.67 18.07 -8.10
N SER A 145 37.27 18.66 -6.98
CA SER A 145 35.93 19.18 -6.77
C SER A 145 35.68 20.50 -7.51
N LEU A 146 36.73 21.25 -7.88
CA LEU A 146 36.60 22.57 -8.52
C LEU A 146 36.46 22.49 -10.04
N HIS A 147 36.95 21.44 -10.65
CA HIS A 147 37.01 21.26 -12.12
C HIS A 147 36.24 20.02 -12.59
N ALA A 148 35.38 19.47 -11.76
CA ALA A 148 34.57 18.31 -12.11
C ALA A 148 33.50 18.68 -13.12
N ASP A 149 33.51 18.07 -14.29
CA ASP A 149 32.39 18.13 -15.22
C ASP A 149 31.29 17.18 -14.74
N LEU A 150 30.32 17.71 -14.01
CA LEU A 150 29.25 16.94 -13.40
C LEU A 150 27.91 17.02 -14.19
N ASP A 151 27.93 17.69 -15.34
CA ASP A 151 26.74 17.81 -16.18
C ASP A 151 26.27 16.45 -16.69
N SER A 152 27.18 15.48 -16.78
CA SER A 152 26.88 14.06 -17.09
C SER A 152 25.93 13.40 -16.08
N LEU A 153 25.82 13.90 -14.87
CA LEU A 153 24.93 13.40 -13.81
C LEU A 153 23.59 14.13 -13.76
N SER A 154 23.46 15.24 -14.54
CA SER A 154 22.22 15.97 -14.62
C SER A 154 21.11 15.13 -15.25
N TRP A 155 19.91 15.14 -14.66
CA TRP A 155 18.76 14.44 -15.21
C TRP A 155 18.30 15.07 -16.55
N THR A 156 18.40 16.38 -16.65
CA THR A 156 17.89 17.16 -17.80
C THR A 156 18.80 17.13 -19.04
N HIS A 157 20.08 16.83 -18.88
CA HIS A 157 21.07 16.82 -19.96
C HIS A 157 21.47 15.39 -20.37
N SER A 158 20.65 14.74 -21.18
CA SER A 158 20.87 13.35 -21.61
C SER A 158 21.86 13.16 -22.76
N THR A 159 22.31 14.24 -23.42
CA THR A 159 23.12 14.17 -24.66
C THR A 159 24.51 14.82 -24.53
N LEU A 160 25.22 14.55 -23.43
CA LEU A 160 26.60 14.99 -23.31
C LEU A 160 27.54 14.16 -24.21
N LYS A 161 28.30 14.82 -25.05
CA LYS A 161 29.42 14.21 -25.75
C LYS A 161 30.62 14.13 -24.78
N LEU A 162 30.67 13.07 -24.02
CA LEU A 162 31.82 12.79 -23.16
C LEU A 162 33.06 12.49 -24.00
N SER A 163 34.24 12.98 -23.55
CA SER A 163 35.48 12.70 -24.24
C SER A 163 35.96 11.27 -23.96
N PRO A 164 36.42 10.49 -24.95
CA PRO A 164 36.97 9.15 -24.68
C PRO A 164 38.14 9.10 -23.69
N LYS A 165 38.81 10.22 -23.48
CA LYS A 165 39.92 10.33 -22.52
C LYS A 165 39.48 10.43 -21.04
N THR A 166 38.20 10.67 -20.82
CA THR A 166 37.59 10.85 -19.48
C THR A 166 36.49 9.82 -19.21
N THR A 167 36.42 8.78 -20.02
CA THR A 167 35.37 7.75 -19.91
C THR A 167 35.95 6.36 -19.75
N VAL A 168 35.25 5.55 -18.98
CA VAL A 168 35.45 4.11 -18.83
C VAL A 168 34.21 3.42 -19.37
N ASP A 169 34.40 2.55 -20.36
CA ASP A 169 33.31 1.74 -20.92
C ASP A 169 33.24 0.39 -20.21
N LEU A 170 32.09 0.09 -19.65
CA LEU A 170 31.83 -1.10 -18.86
C LEU A 170 30.75 -1.96 -19.54
N ASN A 171 30.79 -3.24 -19.25
CA ASN A 171 29.68 -4.13 -19.60
C ASN A 171 28.54 -3.93 -18.60
N GLY A 172 27.38 -3.55 -19.09
CA GLY A 172 26.21 -3.33 -18.27
C GLY A 172 25.03 -2.73 -19.01
N VAL A 173 23.97 -2.50 -18.30
CA VAL A 173 22.72 -1.90 -18.79
C VAL A 173 22.30 -0.79 -17.85
N VAL A 174 21.80 0.31 -18.41
CA VAL A 174 21.17 1.41 -17.67
C VAL A 174 19.69 1.46 -17.99
N ALA A 175 18.86 1.51 -16.97
CA ALA A 175 17.45 1.81 -17.10
C ALA A 175 17.13 3.12 -16.35
N ARG A 176 16.77 4.15 -17.11
CA ARG A 176 16.54 5.50 -16.59
C ARG A 176 15.21 5.64 -15.86
N LEU A 177 14.26 4.76 -16.08
CA LEU A 177 12.89 4.85 -15.55
C LEU A 177 12.25 6.21 -15.90
N ASP A 178 12.35 6.64 -17.17
CA ASP A 178 11.90 7.93 -17.66
C ASP A 178 10.48 7.89 -18.28
N SER A 179 9.81 6.77 -18.17
CA SER A 179 8.43 6.57 -18.58
C SER A 179 7.82 5.35 -17.89
N LEU A 180 6.49 5.26 -17.88
CA LEU A 180 5.77 4.09 -17.38
C LEU A 180 6.14 2.81 -18.15
N VAL A 181 6.40 2.95 -19.47
CA VAL A 181 6.89 1.86 -20.31
C VAL A 181 8.26 1.38 -19.87
N ALA A 182 9.20 2.31 -19.63
CA ALA A 182 10.54 1.97 -19.15
C ALA A 182 10.51 1.33 -17.76
N PHE A 183 9.67 1.84 -16.85
CA PHE A 183 9.47 1.24 -15.53
C PHE A 183 8.93 -0.19 -15.63
N HIS A 184 7.89 -0.41 -16.45
CA HIS A 184 7.32 -1.73 -16.67
C HIS A 184 8.36 -2.68 -17.23
N GLN A 185 9.02 -2.31 -18.33
CA GLN A 185 10.01 -3.14 -18.98
C GLN A 185 11.19 -3.49 -18.07
N THR A 186 11.69 -2.52 -17.30
CA THR A 186 12.80 -2.76 -16.35
C THR A 186 12.42 -3.78 -15.26
N ASN A 187 11.18 -3.75 -14.77
CA ASN A 187 10.69 -4.76 -13.83
C ASN A 187 10.69 -6.16 -14.48
N LEU A 188 10.20 -6.29 -15.70
CA LEU A 188 10.17 -7.56 -16.42
C LEU A 188 11.58 -8.05 -16.75
N ASP A 189 12.48 -7.15 -17.18
CA ASP A 189 13.88 -7.47 -17.47
C ASP A 189 14.63 -7.96 -16.23
N ALA A 190 14.36 -7.34 -15.07
CA ALA A 190 14.92 -7.78 -13.80
C ALA A 190 14.43 -9.19 -13.41
N ALA A 191 13.11 -9.43 -13.50
CA ALA A 191 12.53 -10.75 -13.23
C ALA A 191 13.05 -11.85 -14.16
N ALA A 192 13.28 -11.50 -15.43
CA ALA A 192 13.82 -12.40 -16.46
C ALA A 192 15.34 -12.62 -16.36
N GLY A 193 16.03 -11.94 -15.41
CA GLY A 193 17.48 -12.07 -15.24
C GLY A 193 18.30 -11.36 -16.32
N ARG A 194 17.68 -10.46 -17.11
CA ARG A 194 18.42 -9.64 -18.12
C ARG A 194 19.26 -8.53 -17.48
N LEU A 195 19.14 -8.33 -16.17
CA LEU A 195 19.95 -7.40 -15.38
C LEU A 195 20.82 -8.20 -14.37
N PRO A 196 21.92 -8.83 -14.81
CA PRO A 196 22.58 -9.91 -14.08
C PRO A 196 23.23 -9.50 -12.75
N THR A 197 23.53 -8.24 -12.53
CA THR A 197 24.14 -7.77 -11.28
C THR A 197 23.10 -7.36 -10.22
N LEU A 198 21.81 -7.36 -10.56
CA LEU A 198 20.78 -7.08 -9.58
C LEU A 198 20.49 -8.29 -8.69
N LEU A 199 20.52 -8.06 -7.38
CA LEU A 199 20.17 -9.08 -6.40
C LEU A 199 18.65 -9.12 -6.22
N ILE A 200 18.00 -10.06 -6.88
CA ILE A 200 16.55 -10.26 -6.78
C ILE A 200 16.22 -11.05 -5.52
N PRO A 201 15.31 -10.57 -4.65
CA PRO A 201 14.91 -11.30 -3.46
C PRO A 201 14.00 -12.48 -3.79
N GLY A 202 13.97 -13.47 -2.90
CA GLY A 202 13.10 -14.63 -3.02
C GLY A 202 13.85 -15.94 -3.20
N ARG A 203 13.07 -17.04 -3.25
CA ARG A 203 13.57 -18.38 -3.47
C ARG A 203 12.88 -18.97 -4.71
N GLN A 204 13.64 -19.53 -5.60
CA GLN A 204 13.07 -20.29 -6.72
C GLN A 204 12.39 -21.55 -6.21
N THR A 205 11.08 -21.64 -6.35
CA THR A 205 10.24 -22.76 -5.90
C THR A 205 9.90 -23.73 -7.02
N ALA A 206 9.88 -23.25 -8.26
CA ALA A 206 9.73 -24.03 -9.48
C ALA A 206 10.50 -23.36 -10.63
N LEU A 207 10.60 -24.05 -11.76
CA LEU A 207 11.22 -23.48 -12.95
C LEU A 207 10.47 -22.21 -13.38
N GLY A 208 11.18 -21.07 -13.42
CA GLY A 208 10.60 -19.78 -13.77
C GLY A 208 9.76 -19.11 -12.66
N LEU A 209 9.61 -19.74 -11.48
CA LEU A 209 8.83 -19.21 -10.38
C LEU A 209 9.72 -18.89 -9.17
N THR A 210 9.86 -17.61 -8.85
CA THR A 210 10.55 -17.11 -7.65
C THR A 210 9.55 -16.50 -6.68
N GLN A 211 9.63 -16.88 -5.40
CA GLN A 211 8.68 -16.46 -4.37
C GLN A 211 9.40 -15.86 -3.15
N GLY A 212 8.82 -14.82 -2.57
CA GLY A 212 9.21 -14.26 -1.30
C GLY A 212 8.74 -15.08 -0.10
N ARG A 213 8.95 -14.53 1.10
CA ARG A 213 8.57 -15.18 2.36
C ARG A 213 7.06 -15.10 2.57
N ASN A 214 6.48 -16.11 3.23
CA ASN A 214 5.06 -16.15 3.60
C ASN A 214 4.13 -15.90 2.39
N THR A 215 4.45 -16.53 1.24
CA THR A 215 3.69 -16.37 0.01
C THR A 215 3.06 -17.70 -0.38
N GLU A 216 1.76 -17.67 -0.61
CA GLU A 216 0.98 -18.81 -1.09
C GLU A 216 0.79 -18.66 -2.61
N ALA A 217 1.66 -19.27 -3.36
CA ALA A 217 1.56 -19.40 -4.81
C ALA A 217 1.99 -20.81 -5.22
N TYR A 218 1.37 -21.34 -6.24
CA TYR A 218 1.51 -22.73 -6.64
C TYR A 218 2.22 -22.84 -8.00
N PRO A 219 3.03 -23.89 -8.25
CA PRO A 219 3.68 -24.09 -9.56
C PRO A 219 2.70 -24.10 -10.74
N GLN A 220 1.47 -24.56 -10.51
CA GLN A 220 0.41 -24.57 -11.52
C GLN A 220 -0.11 -23.19 -11.92
N ASN A 221 0.14 -22.15 -11.11
CA ASN A 221 -0.24 -20.78 -11.46
C ASN A 221 0.59 -20.27 -12.66
N LEU A 222 1.85 -20.69 -12.79
CA LEU A 222 2.69 -20.30 -13.92
C LEU A 222 2.43 -21.25 -15.11
N LYS A 223 1.78 -20.75 -16.14
CA LYS A 223 1.52 -21.51 -17.37
C LYS A 223 2.72 -21.49 -18.29
N GLN A 224 3.31 -20.32 -18.48
CA GLN A 224 4.46 -20.12 -19.35
C GLN A 224 5.21 -18.85 -18.96
N GLY A 225 6.55 -18.86 -19.06
CA GLY A 225 7.38 -17.68 -18.82
C GLY A 225 8.02 -17.65 -17.44
N ILE A 226 8.08 -16.49 -16.83
CA ILE A 226 8.76 -16.23 -15.54
C ILE A 226 7.86 -15.39 -14.65
N ALA A 227 7.72 -15.79 -13.39
CA ALA A 227 7.03 -15.01 -12.38
C ALA A 227 7.92 -14.76 -11.17
N LEU A 228 8.04 -13.48 -10.80
CA LEU A 228 8.64 -13.04 -9.56
C LEU A 228 7.53 -12.57 -8.63
N ILE A 229 7.35 -13.25 -7.51
CA ILE A 229 6.30 -12.97 -6.52
C ILE A 229 6.96 -12.56 -5.22
N GLY A 230 6.57 -11.42 -4.68
CA GLY A 230 7.06 -10.86 -3.44
C GLY A 230 6.62 -11.62 -2.18
N SER A 231 6.78 -11.00 -1.03
CA SER A 231 6.46 -11.58 0.27
C SER A 231 5.01 -11.27 0.69
N ASN A 232 4.43 -12.13 1.54
CA ASN A 232 3.06 -12.01 2.06
C ASN A 232 2.00 -11.92 0.94
N CYS A 233 2.18 -12.67 -0.14
CA CYS A 233 1.23 -12.73 -1.24
C CYS A 233 0.34 -13.98 -1.13
N HIS A 234 -0.92 -13.82 -1.52
CA HIS A 234 -1.87 -14.91 -1.58
C HIS A 234 -2.47 -15.01 -2.98
N LEU A 235 -2.16 -16.08 -3.69
CA LEU A 235 -2.68 -16.36 -5.02
C LEU A 235 -3.58 -17.59 -4.97
N HIS A 236 -4.83 -17.42 -5.43
CA HIS A 236 -5.72 -18.57 -5.54
C HIS A 236 -5.15 -19.61 -6.55
N PRO A 237 -5.33 -20.93 -6.32
CA PRO A 237 -4.80 -21.99 -7.21
C PRO A 237 -5.26 -21.93 -8.67
N SER A 238 -6.38 -21.24 -8.95
CA SER A 238 -6.92 -21.05 -10.31
C SER A 238 -6.41 -19.82 -11.03
N VAL A 239 -5.48 -19.05 -10.44
CA VAL A 239 -4.82 -17.92 -11.10
C VAL A 239 -3.88 -18.41 -12.18
N GLU A 240 -3.86 -17.75 -13.34
CA GLU A 240 -2.98 -18.06 -14.45
C GLU A 240 -2.01 -16.91 -14.71
N LEU A 241 -0.73 -17.22 -14.65
CA LEU A 241 0.36 -16.28 -14.96
C LEU A 241 1.03 -16.71 -16.26
N SER A 242 1.25 -15.77 -17.16
CA SER A 242 1.90 -16.02 -18.46
C SER A 242 2.83 -14.87 -18.85
N GLY A 243 3.85 -15.18 -19.67
CA GLY A 243 4.89 -14.20 -20.02
C GLY A 243 5.79 -13.89 -18.83
N GLU A 244 6.19 -12.64 -18.69
CA GLU A 244 7.00 -12.15 -17.57
C GLU A 244 6.10 -11.40 -16.60
N VAL A 245 6.01 -11.85 -15.38
CA VAL A 245 5.10 -11.26 -14.37
C VAL A 245 5.87 -10.90 -13.11
N VAL A 246 5.66 -9.69 -12.63
CA VAL A 246 6.20 -9.22 -11.35
C VAL A 246 5.04 -8.88 -10.43
N ILE A 247 4.98 -9.55 -9.29
CA ILE A 247 4.01 -9.29 -8.22
C ILE A 247 4.82 -8.86 -7.00
N ALA A 248 4.60 -7.65 -6.52
CA ALA A 248 5.29 -7.11 -5.36
C ALA A 248 4.70 -7.64 -4.04
N ASP A 249 5.13 -7.09 -2.90
CA ASP A 249 4.74 -7.57 -1.57
C ASP A 249 3.29 -7.24 -1.21
N ASN A 250 2.68 -8.05 -0.35
CA ASN A 250 1.34 -7.85 0.22
C ASN A 250 0.24 -7.77 -0.85
N VAL A 251 0.27 -8.65 -1.84
CA VAL A 251 -0.72 -8.72 -2.92
C VAL A 251 -1.64 -9.92 -2.72
N ILE A 252 -2.92 -9.71 -2.96
CA ILE A 252 -3.95 -10.77 -2.92
C ILE A 252 -4.59 -10.87 -4.30
N ILE A 253 -4.61 -12.08 -4.85
CA ILE A 253 -5.19 -12.36 -6.18
C ILE A 253 -6.22 -13.49 -6.04
N ASP A 254 -7.46 -13.16 -6.41
CA ASP A 254 -8.60 -14.06 -6.28
C ASP A 254 -8.71 -15.03 -7.46
N ARG A 255 -9.87 -15.70 -7.58
CA ARG A 255 -10.10 -16.83 -8.48
C ARG A 255 -10.13 -16.43 -9.95
N ARG A 256 -9.64 -17.32 -10.84
CA ARG A 256 -9.74 -17.20 -12.29
C ARG A 256 -9.22 -15.87 -12.84
N VAL A 257 -8.24 -15.30 -12.17
CA VAL A 257 -7.50 -14.12 -12.67
C VAL A 257 -6.45 -14.58 -13.67
N ASN A 258 -6.35 -13.87 -14.79
CA ASN A 258 -5.31 -14.08 -15.81
C ASN A 258 -4.39 -12.87 -15.88
N ILE A 259 -3.09 -13.06 -15.67
CA ILE A 259 -2.09 -12.01 -15.70
C ILE A 259 -1.03 -12.34 -16.73
N GLU A 260 -0.88 -11.47 -17.72
CA GLU A 260 0.10 -11.60 -18.79
C GLU A 260 1.01 -10.38 -18.85
N SER A 261 2.33 -10.61 -18.79
CA SER A 261 3.37 -9.58 -18.98
C SER A 261 3.08 -8.28 -18.21
N SER A 262 2.81 -8.40 -16.92
CA SER A 262 2.31 -7.29 -16.09
C SER A 262 3.03 -7.15 -14.76
N VAL A 263 2.99 -5.94 -14.20
CA VAL A 263 3.61 -5.58 -12.93
C VAL A 263 2.52 -5.19 -11.93
N ILE A 264 2.41 -5.93 -10.83
CA ILE A 264 1.47 -5.66 -9.75
C ILE A 264 2.24 -5.07 -8.57
N LEU A 265 1.90 -3.85 -8.21
CA LEU A 265 2.58 -3.10 -7.16
C LEU A 265 2.09 -3.48 -5.75
N PRO A 266 2.84 -3.13 -4.70
CA PRO A 266 2.53 -3.60 -3.35
C PRO A 266 1.14 -3.16 -2.86
N HIS A 267 0.59 -3.96 -1.94
CA HIS A 267 -0.70 -3.71 -1.29
C HIS A 267 -1.90 -3.64 -2.24
N THR A 268 -1.87 -4.43 -3.31
CA THR A 268 -2.93 -4.49 -4.32
C THR A 268 -3.78 -5.75 -4.13
N TYR A 269 -5.10 -5.60 -4.22
CA TYR A 269 -6.05 -6.70 -4.34
C TYR A 269 -6.56 -6.76 -5.77
N ILE A 270 -6.58 -7.97 -6.34
CA ILE A 270 -7.14 -8.26 -7.67
C ILE A 270 -8.28 -9.25 -7.49
N GLY A 271 -9.48 -8.84 -7.87
CA GLY A 271 -10.70 -9.60 -7.72
C GLY A 271 -10.91 -10.67 -8.77
N GLU A 272 -11.97 -11.45 -8.60
CA GLU A 272 -12.28 -12.60 -9.44
C GLU A 272 -12.53 -12.23 -10.92
N LEU A 273 -12.09 -13.12 -11.85
CA LEU A 273 -12.27 -13.00 -13.30
C LEU A 273 -11.61 -11.79 -13.97
N VAL A 274 -10.68 -11.12 -13.31
CA VAL A 274 -9.93 -9.99 -13.89
C VAL A 274 -8.88 -10.50 -14.87
N GLU A 275 -8.81 -9.88 -16.06
CA GLU A 275 -7.74 -10.09 -17.03
C GLU A 275 -6.84 -8.87 -17.13
N LEU A 276 -5.54 -9.07 -16.94
CA LEU A 276 -4.50 -8.04 -17.02
C LEU A 276 -3.48 -8.43 -18.08
N ARG A 277 -3.24 -7.51 -19.04
CA ARG A 277 -2.23 -7.70 -20.10
C ARG A 277 -1.45 -6.43 -20.30
N ASN A 278 -0.11 -6.54 -20.32
CA ASN A 278 0.81 -5.42 -20.50
C ASN A 278 0.42 -4.22 -19.64
N ALA A 279 0.26 -4.46 -18.33
CA ALA A 279 -0.29 -3.48 -17.41
C ALA A 279 0.58 -3.31 -16.17
N ILE A 280 0.48 -2.11 -15.56
CA ILE A 280 0.94 -1.84 -14.21
C ILE A 280 -0.30 -1.61 -13.36
N VAL A 281 -0.40 -2.31 -12.22
CA VAL A 281 -1.53 -2.17 -11.29
C VAL A 281 -1.02 -1.67 -9.94
N ARG A 282 -1.59 -0.57 -9.45
CA ARG A 282 -1.29 0.02 -8.14
C ARG A 282 -2.59 0.25 -7.37
N GLY A 283 -2.90 -0.62 -6.42
CA GLY A 283 -4.17 -0.54 -5.69
C GLY A 283 -5.35 -0.57 -6.64
N ASN A 284 -6.06 0.55 -6.79
CA ASN A 284 -7.19 0.69 -7.70
C ASN A 284 -6.85 1.40 -9.03
N ASP A 285 -5.59 1.72 -9.28
CA ASP A 285 -5.14 2.30 -10.54
C ASP A 285 -4.65 1.21 -11.49
N LEU A 286 -5.26 1.11 -12.66
CA LEU A 286 -4.86 0.26 -13.76
C LEU A 286 -4.22 1.10 -14.86
N ILE A 287 -2.94 0.88 -15.12
CA ILE A 287 -2.16 1.57 -16.14
C ILE A 287 -1.89 0.60 -17.28
N ARG A 288 -2.42 0.86 -18.46
CA ARG A 288 -2.15 0.07 -19.66
C ARG A 288 -0.91 0.61 -20.37
N VAL A 289 0.10 -0.22 -20.44
CA VAL A 289 1.40 0.16 -21.03
C VAL A 289 1.31 0.30 -22.55
N ASP A 290 0.45 -0.46 -23.23
CA ASP A 290 0.30 -0.47 -24.69
C ASP A 290 -0.15 0.89 -25.25
N ASN A 291 -1.03 1.58 -24.54
CA ASN A 291 -1.66 2.82 -25.05
C ASN A 291 -1.56 3.99 -24.05
N GLY A 292 -0.88 3.79 -22.93
CA GLY A 292 -0.70 4.81 -21.89
C GLY A 292 -1.99 5.18 -21.13
N ALA A 293 -3.06 4.41 -21.28
CA ALA A 293 -4.32 4.70 -20.59
C ALA A 293 -4.20 4.43 -19.10
N ILE A 294 -4.61 5.41 -18.29
CA ILE A 294 -4.68 5.32 -16.84
C ILE A 294 -6.15 5.27 -16.44
N LEU A 295 -6.57 4.16 -15.86
CA LEU A 295 -7.94 3.90 -15.45
C LEU A 295 -8.00 3.75 -13.94
N LYS A 296 -8.79 4.59 -13.29
CA LYS A 296 -9.07 4.45 -11.87
C LYS A 296 -10.32 3.59 -11.67
N ILE A 297 -10.13 2.39 -11.19
CA ILE A 297 -11.22 1.43 -10.96
C ILE A 297 -11.89 1.77 -9.63
N SER A 298 -13.15 2.16 -9.68
CA SER A 298 -13.95 2.49 -8.50
C SER A 298 -14.55 1.26 -7.81
N ASP A 299 -14.66 0.15 -8.54
CA ASP A 299 -15.17 -1.11 -8.01
C ASP A 299 -14.08 -1.85 -7.25
N THR A 300 -14.19 -1.85 -5.94
CA THR A 300 -13.23 -2.50 -5.04
C THR A 300 -13.26 -4.03 -5.11
N PHE A 301 -14.27 -4.63 -5.75
CA PHE A 301 -14.31 -6.07 -6.02
C PHE A 301 -13.41 -6.45 -7.20
N LEU A 302 -13.12 -5.52 -8.11
CA LEU A 302 -12.20 -5.74 -9.22
C LEU A 302 -10.77 -5.40 -8.83
N LEU A 303 -10.53 -4.19 -8.31
CA LEU A 303 -9.22 -3.74 -7.85
C LEU A 303 -9.35 -2.88 -6.59
N ALA A 304 -8.49 -3.13 -5.60
CA ALA A 304 -8.49 -2.35 -4.37
C ALA A 304 -7.09 -2.12 -3.82
N ASP A 305 -6.92 -0.99 -3.12
CA ASP A 305 -5.73 -0.68 -2.33
C ASP A 305 -5.88 -1.21 -0.90
N LEU A 306 -5.04 -2.16 -0.54
CA LEU A 306 -5.03 -2.78 0.79
C LEU A 306 -4.49 -1.84 1.88
N LYS A 307 -3.65 -0.84 1.53
CA LYS A 307 -3.16 0.17 2.48
C LYS A 307 -4.28 1.05 2.99
N THR A 308 -5.10 1.58 2.09
CA THR A 308 -6.20 2.48 2.45
C THR A 308 -7.23 1.79 3.34
N SER A 309 -7.49 0.50 3.09
CA SER A 309 -8.40 -0.30 3.91
C SER A 309 -7.89 -0.52 5.35
N SER A 310 -6.60 -0.69 5.54
CA SER A 310 -5.98 -0.96 6.85
C SER A 310 -5.89 0.29 7.73
N ILE A 311 -5.41 1.40 7.19
CA ILE A 311 -5.27 2.67 7.92
C ILE A 311 -6.64 3.24 8.28
N ASN A 312 -7.58 3.24 7.33
CA ASN A 312 -8.94 3.70 7.60
C ASN A 312 -9.68 2.83 8.63
N LYS A 313 -9.44 1.51 8.63
CA LYS A 313 -10.01 0.61 9.66
C LYS A 313 -9.46 0.92 11.05
N GLY A 314 -8.17 1.19 11.19
CA GLY A 314 -7.54 1.53 12.47
C GLY A 314 -8.03 2.87 13.03
N LEU A 315 -7.99 3.92 12.23
CA LEU A 315 -8.49 5.26 12.59
C LEU A 315 -10.00 5.24 12.82
N GLY A 316 -10.76 4.52 12.01
CA GLY A 316 -12.19 4.34 12.17
C GLY A 316 -12.55 3.62 13.47
N ALA A 317 -11.78 2.60 13.88
CA ALA A 317 -12.01 1.90 15.15
C ALA A 317 -11.75 2.81 16.37
N VAL A 318 -10.72 3.63 16.35
CA VAL A 318 -10.42 4.58 17.43
C VAL A 318 -11.47 5.69 17.47
N SER A 319 -11.82 6.28 16.33
CA SER A 319 -12.84 7.33 16.24
C SER A 319 -14.22 6.83 16.70
N ASN A 320 -14.62 5.61 16.36
CA ASN A 320 -15.85 4.99 16.83
C ASN A 320 -15.86 4.82 18.35
N ARG A 321 -14.76 4.40 18.97
CA ARG A 321 -14.68 4.26 20.45
C ARG A 321 -14.78 5.60 21.15
N VAL A 322 -14.08 6.63 20.63
CA VAL A 322 -14.15 8.00 21.16
C VAL A 322 -15.56 8.57 21.03
N ALA A 323 -16.19 8.40 19.88
CA ALA A 323 -17.56 8.82 19.63
C ALA A 323 -18.57 8.07 20.55
N GLY A 324 -18.37 6.77 20.75
CA GLY A 324 -19.15 5.98 21.70
C GLY A 324 -19.02 6.48 23.14
N LEU A 325 -17.82 6.87 23.58
CA LEU A 325 -17.57 7.43 24.90
C LEU A 325 -18.26 8.79 25.07
N LEU A 326 -18.17 9.66 24.07
CA LEU A 326 -18.88 10.95 24.06
C LEU A 326 -20.40 10.76 24.11
N LEU A 327 -20.92 9.81 23.34
CA LEU A 327 -22.34 9.48 23.31
C LEU A 327 -22.80 8.94 24.68
N LEU A 328 -21.97 8.11 25.35
CA LEU A 328 -22.24 7.63 26.68
C LEU A 328 -22.36 8.79 27.68
N LEU A 329 -21.40 9.71 27.70
CA LEU A 329 -21.38 10.86 28.57
C LEU A 329 -22.61 11.77 28.38
N LEU A 330 -22.96 12.06 27.10
CA LEU A 330 -24.13 12.85 26.76
C LEU A 330 -25.46 12.17 27.15
N SER A 331 -25.50 10.84 27.09
CA SER A 331 -26.72 10.07 27.39
C SER A 331 -26.91 9.72 28.88
N LEU A 332 -25.95 10.03 29.76
CA LEU A 332 -26.03 9.69 31.18
C LEU A 332 -27.37 10.08 31.84
N PRO A 333 -27.97 11.26 31.62
CA PRO A 333 -29.28 11.60 32.20
C PRO A 333 -30.39 10.63 31.74
N LEU A 334 -30.30 10.18 30.49
CA LEU A 334 -31.27 9.25 29.92
C LEU A 334 -31.16 7.83 30.50
N TRP A 335 -29.96 7.45 30.98
CA TRP A 335 -29.75 6.17 31.67
C TRP A 335 -30.50 6.09 33.00
N VAL A 336 -30.51 7.19 33.76
CA VAL A 336 -31.27 7.27 35.02
C VAL A 336 -32.77 7.16 34.72
N LEU A 337 -33.24 7.86 33.69
CA LEU A 337 -34.64 7.79 33.26
C LEU A 337 -35.01 6.38 32.78
N ALA A 338 -34.13 5.75 31.97
CA ALA A 338 -34.35 4.39 31.49
C ALA A 338 -34.43 3.37 32.60
N LEU A 339 -33.53 3.47 33.60
CA LEU A 339 -33.56 2.62 34.78
C LEU A 339 -34.88 2.77 35.56
N PHE A 340 -35.31 4.02 35.82
CA PHE A 340 -36.55 4.30 36.52
C PHE A 340 -37.77 3.74 35.79
N LEU A 341 -37.88 3.98 34.49
CA LEU A 341 -38.99 3.47 33.67
C LEU A 341 -38.96 1.93 33.57
N SER A 342 -37.78 1.34 33.44
CA SER A 342 -37.64 -0.12 33.39
C SER A 342 -38.09 -0.79 34.69
N LEU A 343 -37.75 -0.22 35.86
CA LEU A 343 -38.21 -0.71 37.16
C LEU A 343 -39.72 -0.54 37.34
N LEU A 344 -40.31 0.51 36.76
CA LEU A 344 -41.78 0.70 36.79
C LEU A 344 -42.52 -0.28 35.90
N GLN A 345 -42.00 -0.54 34.69
CA GLN A 345 -42.66 -1.40 33.69
C GLN A 345 -42.42 -2.88 33.96
N ASN A 346 -41.20 -3.26 34.35
CA ASN A 346 -40.76 -4.65 34.51
C ASN A 346 -39.81 -4.81 35.73
N PRO A 347 -40.30 -4.75 36.94
CA PRO A 347 -39.46 -4.79 38.16
C PRO A 347 -38.65 -6.08 38.31
N ALA A 348 -39.17 -7.20 37.79
CA ALA A 348 -38.52 -8.51 37.90
C ALA A 348 -37.32 -8.70 36.95
N LYS A 349 -37.33 -8.06 35.79
CA LYS A 349 -36.29 -8.18 34.76
C LYS A 349 -36.08 -6.83 34.08
N PRO A 350 -35.35 -5.89 34.71
CA PRO A 350 -35.13 -4.55 34.13
C PRO A 350 -34.22 -4.55 32.92
N PHE A 351 -33.42 -5.63 32.75
CA PHE A 351 -32.50 -5.81 31.61
C PHE A 351 -32.82 -7.08 30.83
N CYS A 352 -32.69 -7.00 29.51
CA CYS A 352 -32.64 -8.13 28.60
C CYS A 352 -31.22 -8.23 28.02
N THR A 353 -30.76 -9.44 27.77
CA THR A 353 -29.46 -9.69 27.12
C THR A 353 -29.69 -10.67 26.00
N TYR A 354 -29.23 -10.30 24.80
CA TYR A 354 -29.25 -11.12 23.60
C TYR A 354 -27.82 -11.40 23.16
N ARG A 355 -27.57 -12.53 22.50
CA ARG A 355 -26.30 -12.80 21.85
C ARG A 355 -26.37 -12.38 20.40
N LEU A 356 -25.56 -11.42 20.00
CA LEU A 356 -25.50 -10.92 18.65
C LEU A 356 -24.08 -11.03 18.12
N ARG A 357 -23.93 -11.16 16.81
CA ARG A 357 -22.66 -11.19 16.11
C ARG A 357 -22.02 -9.79 16.09
N GLY A 358 -20.80 -9.68 16.59
CA GLY A 358 -20.01 -8.44 16.65
C GLY A 358 -19.06 -8.24 15.48
N ASN A 359 -18.20 -7.21 15.63
CA ASN A 359 -17.18 -6.85 14.63
C ASN A 359 -15.80 -7.46 14.92
N LYS A 360 -15.58 -8.01 16.12
CA LYS A 360 -14.33 -8.67 16.47
C LYS A 360 -14.23 -10.00 15.72
N ILE A 361 -13.04 -10.27 15.20
CA ILE A 361 -12.74 -11.49 14.46
C ILE A 361 -11.78 -12.33 15.32
N GLU A 362 -12.12 -13.58 15.53
CA GLU A 362 -11.27 -14.59 16.16
C GLU A 362 -11.14 -15.79 15.22
N LEU A 363 -10.06 -16.54 15.35
CA LEU A 363 -9.87 -17.77 14.59
C LEU A 363 -10.70 -18.88 15.26
N ASN A 364 -11.54 -19.56 14.49
CA ASN A 364 -12.27 -20.72 14.99
C ASN A 364 -11.35 -21.94 15.18
N GLU A 365 -11.86 -23.06 15.68
CA GLU A 365 -11.11 -24.32 15.88
C GLU A 365 -10.44 -24.85 14.60
N PHE A 366 -10.89 -24.41 13.42
CA PHE A 366 -10.35 -24.79 12.12
C PHE A 366 -9.40 -23.72 11.54
N GLY A 367 -9.02 -22.68 12.34
CA GLY A 367 -8.14 -21.61 11.90
C GLY A 367 -8.77 -20.59 10.93
N MET A 368 -10.09 -20.65 10.74
CA MET A 368 -10.79 -19.68 9.87
C MET A 368 -11.24 -18.45 10.65
N PRO A 369 -11.13 -17.23 10.08
CA PRO A 369 -11.59 -16.02 10.73
C PRO A 369 -13.12 -16.01 10.85
N GLN A 370 -13.62 -15.90 12.06
CA GLN A 370 -15.04 -15.83 12.35
C GLN A 370 -15.33 -14.64 13.26
N ARG A 371 -16.45 -13.93 13.02
CA ARG A 371 -16.88 -12.85 13.90
C ARG A 371 -17.41 -13.44 15.21
N THR A 372 -16.99 -12.85 16.34
CA THR A 372 -17.38 -13.28 17.67
C THR A 372 -18.75 -12.76 18.08
N GLU A 373 -19.41 -13.49 18.96
CA GLU A 373 -20.62 -13.02 19.62
C GLU A 373 -20.30 -12.07 20.78
N PHE A 374 -21.19 -11.10 20.98
CA PHE A 374 -21.16 -10.26 22.16
C PHE A 374 -22.52 -10.21 22.85
N PRO A 375 -22.58 -9.98 24.17
CA PRO A 375 -23.82 -9.82 24.90
C PRO A 375 -24.40 -8.41 24.67
N ALA A 376 -25.37 -8.30 23.76
CA ALA A 376 -26.13 -7.07 23.55
C ALA A 376 -27.11 -6.87 24.70
N ARG A 377 -26.89 -5.84 25.49
CA ARG A 377 -27.73 -5.49 26.65
C ARG A 377 -28.74 -4.44 26.26
N GLU A 378 -29.97 -4.58 26.73
CA GLU A 378 -31.07 -3.66 26.49
C GLU A 378 -31.86 -3.42 27.77
N TRP A 379 -32.39 -2.19 27.93
CA TRP A 379 -33.38 -1.92 28.94
C TRP A 379 -34.73 -2.52 28.57
N ASN A 380 -35.42 -3.10 29.49
CA ASN A 380 -36.79 -3.62 29.24
C ASN A 380 -37.83 -2.50 29.37
N VAL A 381 -37.82 -1.62 28.40
CA VAL A 381 -38.65 -0.42 28.30
C VAL A 381 -39.29 -0.36 26.89
N SER A 382 -40.52 0.14 26.84
CA SER A 382 -41.25 0.29 25.57
C SER A 382 -40.69 1.40 24.65
N ALA A 383 -39.97 2.37 25.21
CA ALA A 383 -39.35 3.45 24.44
C ALA A 383 -38.04 2.98 23.77
N PRO A 384 -37.96 2.91 22.45
CA PRO A 384 -36.83 2.30 21.75
C PRO A 384 -35.50 3.02 21.99
N VAL A 385 -35.47 4.34 22.01
CA VAL A 385 -34.26 5.14 22.31
C VAL A 385 -33.67 4.75 23.67
N LEU A 386 -34.51 4.63 24.67
CA LEU A 386 -34.07 4.23 26.02
C LEU A 386 -33.69 2.75 26.06
N ARG A 387 -34.42 1.91 25.33
CA ARG A 387 -34.16 0.46 25.25
C ARG A 387 -32.75 0.13 24.81
N TYR A 388 -32.26 0.78 23.74
CA TYR A 388 -30.99 0.46 23.12
C TYR A 388 -29.79 1.23 23.68
N LEU A 389 -29.95 2.13 24.67
CA LEU A 389 -28.85 2.86 25.29
C LEU A 389 -27.68 1.94 25.73
N PRO A 390 -27.90 0.75 26.34
CA PRO A 390 -26.79 -0.10 26.76
C PRO A 390 -25.92 -0.64 25.60
N ARG A 391 -26.40 -0.65 24.37
CA ARG A 391 -25.60 -1.04 23.19
C ARG A 391 -24.46 -0.06 22.91
N ILE A 392 -24.48 1.17 23.45
CA ILE A 392 -23.36 2.11 23.37
C ILE A 392 -22.08 1.50 23.99
N LEU A 393 -22.23 0.67 25.03
CA LEU A 393 -21.08 -0.02 25.63
C LEU A 393 -20.40 -0.98 24.63
N ALA A 394 -21.16 -1.59 23.71
CA ALA A 394 -20.62 -2.44 22.66
C ALA A 394 -19.86 -1.63 21.58
N VAL A 395 -20.19 -0.35 21.38
CA VAL A 395 -19.42 0.55 20.52
C VAL A 395 -18.07 0.87 21.17
N ILE A 396 -18.05 1.14 22.46
CA ILE A 396 -16.82 1.46 23.21
C ILE A 396 -15.90 0.24 23.28
N SER A 397 -16.45 -0.98 23.48
CA SER A 397 -15.66 -2.22 23.48
C SER A 397 -15.17 -2.62 22.09
N GLY A 398 -15.73 -2.04 21.02
CA GLY A 398 -15.42 -2.35 19.63
C GLY A 398 -16.15 -3.57 19.06
N ASP A 399 -17.17 -4.06 19.77
CA ASP A 399 -18.04 -5.13 19.27
C ASP A 399 -19.05 -4.60 18.24
N LEU A 400 -19.41 -3.31 18.31
CA LEU A 400 -20.21 -2.60 17.32
C LEU A 400 -19.49 -1.36 16.80
N SER A 401 -19.82 -0.95 15.60
CA SER A 401 -19.52 0.38 15.07
C SER A 401 -20.63 1.38 15.44
N LEU A 402 -20.35 2.67 15.37
CA LEU A 402 -21.38 3.69 15.54
C LEU A 402 -22.42 3.62 14.40
N VAL A 403 -21.92 3.53 13.17
CA VAL A 403 -22.74 3.32 11.97
C VAL A 403 -22.39 1.96 11.35
N GLY A 404 -23.41 1.26 10.84
CA GLY A 404 -23.24 -0.06 10.22
C GLY A 404 -24.53 -0.79 9.94
N THR A 405 -24.43 -2.06 9.57
CA THR A 405 -25.56 -2.97 9.36
C THR A 405 -26.26 -3.37 10.66
N LEU A 406 -27.48 -3.86 10.55
CA LEU A 406 -28.24 -4.35 11.70
C LEU A 406 -27.52 -5.55 12.36
N PRO A 407 -27.22 -5.49 13.68
CA PRO A 407 -26.62 -6.63 14.40
C PRO A 407 -27.61 -7.80 14.46
N VAL A 408 -27.21 -8.96 13.95
CA VAL A 408 -28.02 -10.19 13.91
C VAL A 408 -27.36 -11.30 14.75
N SER A 409 -28.12 -12.36 15.06
CA SER A 409 -27.56 -13.55 15.70
C SER A 409 -26.66 -14.33 14.74
N LEU A 410 -25.78 -15.21 15.27
CA LEU A 410 -25.00 -16.11 14.42
C LEU A 410 -25.89 -17.07 13.63
N GLU A 411 -26.98 -17.50 14.21
CA GLU A 411 -27.95 -18.40 13.54
C GLU A 411 -28.59 -17.72 12.33
N THR A 412 -29.06 -16.48 12.47
CA THR A 412 -29.61 -15.69 11.36
C THR A 412 -28.56 -15.41 10.27
N ALA A 413 -27.33 -15.13 10.68
CA ALA A 413 -26.25 -14.93 9.72
C ALA A 413 -25.87 -16.21 8.96
N ALA A 414 -25.93 -17.37 9.61
CA ALA A 414 -25.64 -18.68 8.99
C ALA A 414 -26.71 -19.13 7.96
N GLN A 415 -27.90 -18.59 8.02
CA GLN A 415 -28.99 -18.86 7.08
C GLN A 415 -28.83 -18.13 5.74
N ARG A 416 -27.90 -17.18 5.65
CA ARG A 416 -27.60 -16.43 4.42
C ARG A 416 -26.87 -17.33 3.43
N THR A 417 -27.53 -17.69 2.35
CA THR A 417 -27.00 -18.60 1.33
C THR A 417 -26.60 -17.88 0.05
N GLU A 418 -27.40 -16.91 -0.36
CA GLU A 418 -27.21 -16.14 -1.58
C GLU A 418 -26.05 -15.15 -1.47
N GLU A 419 -25.38 -14.84 -2.58
CA GLU A 419 -24.22 -13.93 -2.58
C GLU A 419 -24.58 -12.51 -2.16
N TRP A 420 -25.73 -12.01 -2.58
CA TRP A 420 -26.21 -10.68 -2.21
C TRP A 420 -26.56 -10.58 -0.70
N GLU A 421 -26.99 -11.67 -0.08
CA GLU A 421 -27.25 -11.74 1.36
C GLU A 421 -25.95 -11.66 2.17
N LYS A 422 -24.87 -12.28 1.66
CA LYS A 422 -23.54 -12.25 2.26
C LYS A 422 -22.87 -10.89 2.15
N LEU A 423 -23.30 -10.03 1.22
CA LEU A 423 -22.79 -8.65 1.14
C LEU A 423 -22.98 -7.88 2.44
N ALA A 424 -24.12 -8.03 3.12
CA ALA A 424 -24.37 -7.39 4.41
C ALA A 424 -23.29 -7.74 5.48
N ASP A 425 -22.63 -8.90 5.34
CA ASP A 425 -21.59 -9.35 6.25
C ASP A 425 -20.23 -8.69 6.02
N GLN A 426 -20.04 -8.02 4.89
CA GLN A 426 -18.78 -7.32 4.58
C GLN A 426 -18.68 -5.99 5.32
N ALA A 427 -19.82 -5.34 5.61
CA ALA A 427 -19.84 -4.12 6.41
C ALA A 427 -19.84 -4.42 7.92
N PRO A 428 -19.34 -3.48 8.75
CA PRO A 428 -19.40 -3.65 10.20
C PRO A 428 -20.85 -3.57 10.70
N ALA A 429 -21.18 -4.36 11.74
CA ALA A 429 -22.43 -4.22 12.47
C ALA A 429 -22.42 -2.90 13.27
N GLY A 430 -23.53 -2.15 13.24
CA GLY A 430 -23.62 -0.81 13.80
C GLY A 430 -24.74 -0.62 14.82
N LEU A 431 -24.57 0.43 15.65
CA LEU A 431 -25.64 0.91 16.54
C LEU A 431 -26.73 1.61 15.75
N ILE A 432 -26.35 2.36 14.71
CA ILE A 432 -27.18 3.12 13.81
C ILE A 432 -26.90 2.63 12.40
N GLY A 433 -27.91 2.60 11.53
CA GLY A 433 -27.73 2.23 10.13
C GLY A 433 -28.97 2.51 9.30
N PRO A 434 -28.92 2.30 7.97
CA PRO A 434 -30.03 2.56 7.10
C PRO A 434 -31.27 1.72 7.48
N THR A 435 -31.07 0.47 7.86
CA THR A 435 -32.14 -0.42 8.28
C THR A 435 -32.83 0.10 9.53
N GLN A 436 -32.07 0.54 10.54
CA GLN A 436 -32.61 1.14 11.76
C GLN A 436 -33.30 2.48 11.53
N LEU A 437 -32.97 3.22 10.49
CA LEU A 437 -33.51 4.55 10.21
C LEU A 437 -34.72 4.55 9.27
N HIS A 438 -34.75 3.61 8.31
CA HIS A 438 -35.66 3.67 7.18
C HIS A 438 -36.59 2.46 7.06
N VAL A 439 -36.24 1.32 7.66
CA VAL A 439 -37.04 0.09 7.58
C VAL A 439 -37.84 -0.10 8.87
N PRO A 440 -39.16 -0.35 8.79
CA PRO A 440 -39.98 -0.65 9.98
C PRO A 440 -39.47 -1.87 10.76
N VAL A 441 -39.65 -1.86 12.09
CA VAL A 441 -39.17 -2.97 12.96
C VAL A 441 -39.86 -4.29 12.62
N ASP A 442 -41.10 -4.24 12.20
CA ASP A 442 -41.94 -5.37 11.83
C ASP A 442 -41.87 -5.76 10.35
N ALA A 443 -40.99 -5.09 9.58
CA ALA A 443 -40.75 -5.45 8.18
C ALA A 443 -40.14 -6.88 8.06
N PRO A 444 -40.37 -7.55 6.90
CA PRO A 444 -39.77 -8.85 6.61
C PRO A 444 -38.25 -8.81 6.73
N GLU A 445 -37.63 -9.93 7.15
CA GLU A 445 -36.18 -10.03 7.28
C GLU A 445 -35.45 -9.79 5.94
N GLU A 446 -36.07 -10.15 4.82
CA GLU A 446 -35.52 -9.90 3.46
C GLU A 446 -35.39 -8.40 3.17
N GLU A 447 -36.36 -7.59 3.56
CA GLU A 447 -36.33 -6.12 3.36
C GLU A 447 -35.21 -5.48 4.22
N LYS A 448 -35.07 -5.94 5.47
CA LYS A 448 -33.98 -5.50 6.36
C LYS A 448 -32.61 -5.88 5.77
N LEU A 449 -32.50 -7.11 5.27
CA LEU A 449 -31.26 -7.62 4.68
C LEU A 449 -30.92 -6.89 3.38
N MET A 450 -31.91 -6.57 2.53
CA MET A 450 -31.69 -5.80 1.32
C MET A 450 -31.14 -4.40 1.62
N SER A 451 -31.69 -3.72 2.64
CA SER A 451 -31.19 -2.43 3.09
C SER A 451 -29.75 -2.50 3.60
N ASP A 452 -29.42 -3.53 4.37
CA ASP A 452 -28.06 -3.77 4.88
C ASP A 452 -27.07 -4.13 3.77
N SER A 453 -27.50 -4.94 2.79
CA SER A 453 -26.68 -5.31 1.63
C SER A 453 -26.41 -4.10 0.73
N PHE A 454 -27.40 -3.24 0.54
CA PHE A 454 -27.23 -1.98 -0.18
C PHE A 454 -26.24 -1.05 0.52
N TYR A 455 -26.33 -0.94 1.85
CA TYR A 455 -25.37 -0.17 2.62
C TYR A 455 -23.94 -0.74 2.49
N ALA A 456 -23.80 -2.06 2.61
CA ALA A 456 -22.51 -2.72 2.50
C ALA A 456 -21.84 -2.51 1.12
N ALA A 457 -22.66 -2.55 0.05
CA ALA A 457 -22.18 -2.29 -1.31
C ALA A 457 -21.75 -0.83 -1.55
N HIS A 458 -22.28 0.13 -0.79
CA HIS A 458 -22.00 1.57 -0.95
C HIS A 458 -21.32 2.19 0.27
N PHE A 459 -20.66 1.37 1.11
CA PHE A 459 -20.03 1.80 2.33
C PHE A 459 -19.02 2.94 2.08
N ASN A 460 -19.29 4.12 2.67
CA ASN A 460 -18.44 5.29 2.57
C ASN A 460 -18.60 6.19 3.80
N VAL A 461 -17.51 6.79 4.27
CA VAL A 461 -17.48 7.73 5.42
C VAL A 461 -18.47 8.89 5.27
N LYS A 462 -18.70 9.36 4.03
CA LYS A 462 -19.71 10.42 3.77
C LYS A 462 -21.13 9.94 4.06
N HIS A 463 -21.47 8.71 3.69
CA HIS A 463 -22.76 8.12 3.98
C HIS A 463 -22.94 7.87 5.47
N ASP A 464 -21.88 7.45 6.18
CA ASP A 464 -21.92 7.28 7.63
C ASP A 464 -22.24 8.58 8.34
N LEU A 465 -21.61 9.68 7.93
CA LEU A 465 -21.91 11.01 8.47
C LEU A 465 -23.37 11.42 8.19
N LEU A 466 -23.87 11.10 7.00
CA LEU A 466 -25.26 11.39 6.64
C LEU A 466 -26.24 10.61 7.55
N TYR A 467 -25.99 9.31 7.78
CA TYR A 467 -26.81 8.50 8.68
C TYR A 467 -26.75 8.97 10.13
N LEU A 468 -25.60 9.47 10.58
CA LEU A 468 -25.49 10.11 11.90
C LEU A 468 -26.35 11.38 12.00
N LEU A 469 -26.34 12.23 10.98
CA LEU A 469 -27.18 13.41 10.95
C LEU A 469 -28.69 13.05 10.88
N GLN A 470 -29.03 12.06 10.07
CA GLN A 470 -30.41 11.56 9.98
C GLN A 470 -30.88 10.94 11.31
N SER A 471 -29.99 10.24 12.04
CA SER A 471 -30.33 9.70 13.36
C SER A 471 -30.67 10.78 14.38
N LEU A 472 -29.96 11.92 14.35
CA LEU A 472 -30.29 13.08 15.20
C LEU A 472 -31.66 13.68 14.85
N GLN A 473 -32.00 13.76 13.56
CA GLN A 473 -33.32 14.20 13.11
C GLN A 473 -34.43 13.22 13.51
N ALA A 474 -34.13 11.91 13.43
CA ALA A 474 -35.04 10.85 13.79
C ALA A 474 -35.41 10.85 15.28
N LEU A 475 -34.51 11.29 16.18
CA LEU A 475 -34.80 11.48 17.61
C LEU A 475 -35.91 12.53 17.86
N ILE A 476 -36.07 13.46 16.92
CA ILE A 476 -37.08 14.54 17.01
C ILE A 476 -38.37 14.13 16.28
N SER A 477 -38.27 13.33 15.24
CA SER A 477 -39.37 12.93 14.38
C SER A 477 -39.79 11.49 14.64
N ARG A 478 -40.77 11.15 15.29
CA ARG A 478 -41.26 9.80 15.62
C ARG A 478 -41.36 8.78 14.44
N LYS A 479 -40.48 8.87 13.44
CA LYS A 479 -40.54 8.03 12.20
C LYS A 479 -39.36 7.05 12.07
N ALA A 480 -38.50 6.98 13.05
CA ALA A 480 -37.41 6.03 13.00
C ALA A 480 -37.68 4.82 13.89
N TRP A 481 -36.84 3.83 13.74
CA TRP A 481 -36.70 2.62 14.55
C TRP A 481 -36.72 2.85 16.06
N PHE A 482 -36.68 4.04 16.39
CA PHE A 482 -36.81 4.58 17.71
C PHE A 482 -38.27 4.90 18.07
N CYS A 483 -39.26 4.48 17.32
CA CYS A 483 -40.69 4.68 17.61
C CYS A 483 -41.37 3.41 18.09
#